data_173c49fd3b63ca90e26a589576080a7e
#
_entry.id   173c49fd3b63ca90e26a589576080a7e
#
_cell.length_a   1.000
_cell.length_b   1.000
_cell.length_c   1.000
_cell.angle_alpha   90.00
_cell.angle_beta   90.00
_cell.angle_gamma   90.00
#
_symmetry.space_group_name_H-M   'P 1'
#
loop_
_entity.id
_entity.type
_entity.pdbx_description
1 polymer ?
#
loop_
_entity_poly.entity_id
_entity_poly.type
_entity_poly.pdbx_seq_one_letter_code
_entity_poly.pdbx_strand_id
1 'polypeptide(L)'
;MKMYRQGDVLIVEAKRGRPMRGQVKPAADNVLVYGEATGHAHRIEGDAVIMDTAEGKTIEAARPFRVVHDEHDTIEIPEGFYRVVRQREYDEEQIRYVAD
;
A
#
# COMPACT_ATOMS: atom_id res chain seq x y z
N MET A 1 -12.07 9.96 0.28
CA MET A 1 -11.08 8.88 0.28
C MET A 1 -9.72 9.44 -0.06
N LYS A 2 -8.73 9.11 0.75
CA LYS A 2 -7.37 9.62 0.54
C LYS A 2 -6.52 8.61 -0.20
N MET A 3 -5.65 9.12 -1.04
CA MET A 3 -4.73 8.29 -1.81
C MET A 3 -3.34 8.93 -1.76
N TYR A 4 -2.34 8.09 -1.56
CA TYR A 4 -0.94 8.50 -1.51
C TYR A 4 -0.19 7.77 -2.60
N ARG A 5 0.82 8.42 -3.15
CA ARG A 5 1.60 7.84 -4.24
C ARG A 5 3.09 7.94 -3.95
N GLN A 6 3.79 6.84 -4.23
CA GLN A 6 5.25 6.86 -4.30
C GLN A 6 5.64 6.06 -5.56
N GLY A 7 6.16 6.77 -6.57
CA GLY A 7 6.43 6.13 -7.86
C GLY A 7 5.15 5.59 -8.49
N ASP A 8 5.14 4.32 -8.84
CA ASP A 8 3.98 3.64 -9.40
C ASP A 8 3.14 2.91 -8.36
N VAL A 9 3.44 3.12 -7.08
CA VAL A 9 2.70 2.49 -5.99
C VAL A 9 1.69 3.47 -5.42
N LEU A 10 0.44 3.03 -5.36
CA LEU A 10 -0.67 3.78 -4.78
C LEU A 10 -1.06 3.13 -3.46
N ILE A 11 -1.24 3.97 -2.44
CA ILE A 11 -1.71 3.54 -1.13
C ILE A 11 -3.03 4.23 -0.91
N VAL A 12 -4.10 3.44 -0.94
CA VAL A 12 -5.47 3.95 -1.00
C VAL A 12 -6.19 3.66 0.30
N GLU A 13 -6.71 4.69 0.92
CA GLU A 13 -7.51 4.54 2.13
C GLU A 13 -8.69 3.61 1.86
N ALA A 14 -8.89 2.65 2.77
CA ALA A 14 -9.94 1.66 2.65
C ALA A 14 -10.73 1.59 3.96
N LYS A 15 -11.93 1.02 3.89
CA LYS A 15 -12.74 0.86 5.09
C LYS A 15 -12.31 -0.38 5.85
N ARG A 16 -12.05 -0.20 7.15
CA ARG A 16 -11.80 -1.31 8.06
C ARG A 16 -13.08 -2.12 8.23
N GLY A 17 -12.94 -3.43 8.42
CA GLY A 17 -14.08 -4.31 8.64
C GLY A 17 -14.73 -4.83 7.38
N ARG A 18 -14.25 -4.42 6.22
CA ARG A 18 -14.74 -4.99 4.96
C ARG A 18 -14.31 -6.46 4.89
N PRO A 19 -15.24 -7.40 4.58
CA PRO A 19 -14.88 -8.79 4.48
C PRO A 19 -13.78 -8.99 3.43
N MET A 20 -12.77 -9.76 3.80
CA MET A 20 -11.69 -10.11 2.89
C MET A 20 -11.90 -11.52 2.40
N ARG A 21 -11.71 -11.73 1.10
CA ARG A 21 -11.83 -13.06 0.52
C ARG A 21 -10.54 -13.84 0.76
N GLY A 22 -10.69 -15.13 1.05
CA GLY A 22 -9.56 -16.01 1.22
C GLY A 22 -8.82 -15.80 2.53
N GLN A 23 -7.63 -16.36 2.61
CA GLN A 23 -6.80 -16.23 3.79
C GLN A 23 -6.17 -14.85 3.87
N VAL A 24 -6.16 -14.30 5.08
CA VAL A 24 -5.45 -13.06 5.40
C VAL A 24 -4.37 -13.41 6.40
N LYS A 25 -3.11 -13.08 6.07
CA LYS A 25 -1.99 -13.37 6.97
C LYS A 25 -0.98 -12.25 6.92
N PRO A 26 -0.20 -12.05 8.01
CA PRO A 26 0.85 -11.05 8.02
C PRO A 26 1.87 -11.33 6.91
N ALA A 27 2.35 -10.26 6.28
CA ALA A 27 3.42 -10.38 5.30
C ALA A 27 4.72 -10.81 5.98
N ALA A 28 5.58 -11.49 5.25
CA ALA A 28 6.85 -11.99 5.77
C ALA A 28 7.85 -10.86 6.05
N ASP A 29 7.70 -9.72 5.40
CA ASP A 29 8.63 -8.60 5.53
C ASP A 29 7.87 -7.27 5.49
N ASN A 30 8.62 -6.17 5.48
CA ASN A 30 8.04 -4.81 5.45
C ASN A 30 8.00 -4.22 4.04
N VAL A 31 8.09 -5.05 3.02
CA VAL A 31 8.12 -4.59 1.63
C VAL A 31 6.72 -4.59 1.04
N LEU A 32 6.30 -3.44 0.53
CA LEU A 32 5.00 -3.29 -0.15
C LEU A 32 5.08 -3.78 -1.58
N VAL A 33 6.11 -3.35 -2.31
CA VAL A 33 6.30 -3.70 -3.71
C VAL A 33 7.80 -3.78 -3.98
N TYR A 34 8.23 -4.84 -4.64
CA TYR A 34 9.60 -4.99 -5.11
C TYR A 34 9.76 -4.38 -6.49
N GLY A 35 10.88 -3.70 -6.71
CA GLY A 35 11.24 -3.21 -8.03
C GLY A 35 11.67 -4.36 -8.93
N GLU A 36 11.34 -4.27 -10.21
CA GLU A 36 11.60 -5.37 -11.14
C GLU A 36 13.03 -5.44 -11.64
N ALA A 37 13.62 -4.29 -11.96
CA ALA A 37 14.92 -4.27 -12.63
C ALA A 37 16.06 -3.83 -11.73
N THR A 38 15.80 -3.02 -10.72
CA THR A 38 16.84 -2.36 -9.93
C THR A 38 17.06 -2.99 -8.56
N GLY A 39 16.16 -3.85 -8.12
CA GLY A 39 16.18 -4.36 -6.76
C GLY A 39 15.73 -3.37 -5.70
N HIS A 40 15.35 -2.17 -6.09
CA HIS A 40 14.78 -1.20 -5.16
C HIS A 40 13.39 -1.64 -4.73
N ALA A 41 13.01 -1.28 -3.52
CA ALA A 41 11.72 -1.72 -2.99
C ALA A 41 11.05 -0.60 -2.20
N HIS A 42 9.73 -0.56 -2.27
CA HIS A 42 8.93 0.31 -1.42
C HIS A 42 8.71 -0.40 -0.09
N ARG A 43 9.19 0.21 0.99
CA ARG A 43 9.12 -0.40 2.34
C ARG A 43 8.39 0.53 3.29
N ILE A 44 7.81 -0.06 4.33
CA ILE A 44 7.21 0.74 5.38
C ILE A 44 8.11 0.77 6.61
N GLU A 45 8.08 1.90 7.31
CA GLU A 45 8.71 2.08 8.61
C GLU A 45 7.68 2.67 9.55
N GLY A 46 7.64 2.15 10.76
CA GLY A 46 6.73 2.63 11.78
C GLY A 46 5.81 1.54 12.29
N ASP A 47 4.79 1.96 13.01
CA ASP A 47 3.89 1.06 13.73
C ASP A 47 2.72 0.66 12.83
N ALA A 48 3.03 -0.11 11.79
CA ALA A 48 2.06 -0.56 10.81
C ALA A 48 2.37 -2.00 10.40
N VAL A 49 1.33 -2.73 10.04
CA VAL A 49 1.42 -4.14 9.66
C VAL A 49 0.92 -4.29 8.23
N ILE A 50 1.72 -4.99 7.42
CA ILE A 50 1.31 -5.38 6.08
C ILE A 50 0.64 -6.75 6.16
N MET A 51 -0.54 -6.87 5.57
CA MET A 51 -1.25 -8.14 5.49
C MET A 51 -1.33 -8.59 4.04
N ASP A 52 -1.03 -9.86 3.79
CA ASP A 52 -1.23 -10.46 2.49
C ASP A 52 -2.64 -11.03 2.40
N THR A 53 -3.37 -10.66 1.37
CA THR A 53 -4.74 -11.12 1.15
C THR A 53 -4.88 -11.66 -0.28
N ALA A 54 -5.98 -12.34 -0.54
CA ALA A 54 -6.27 -12.83 -1.89
C ALA A 54 -6.39 -11.71 -2.92
N GLU A 55 -6.70 -10.50 -2.47
CA GLU A 55 -6.85 -9.32 -3.33
C GLU A 55 -5.62 -8.44 -3.38
N GLY A 56 -4.52 -8.85 -2.72
CA GLY A 56 -3.29 -8.09 -2.67
C GLY A 56 -2.91 -7.73 -1.25
N LYS A 57 -2.06 -6.71 -1.11
CA LYS A 57 -1.58 -6.30 0.21
C LYS A 57 -2.44 -5.19 0.78
N THR A 58 -2.60 -5.22 2.10
CA THR A 58 -3.21 -4.13 2.86
C THR A 58 -2.27 -3.68 3.96
N ILE A 59 -2.47 -2.47 4.47
CA ILE A 59 -1.70 -1.92 5.58
C ILE A 59 -2.68 -1.55 6.68
N GLU A 60 -2.40 -2.01 7.88
CA GLU A 60 -3.13 -1.58 9.06
C GLU A 60 -2.16 -0.86 9.97
N ALA A 61 -2.39 0.44 10.19
CA ALA A 61 -1.48 1.29 10.94
C ALA A 61 -2.17 1.84 12.19
N ALA A 62 -1.59 1.55 13.35
CA ALA A 62 -2.06 2.10 14.62
C ALA A 62 -1.57 3.52 14.85
N ARG A 63 -0.52 3.93 14.15
CA ARG A 63 0.08 5.26 14.24
C ARG A 63 0.54 5.69 12.86
N PRO A 64 0.85 6.97 12.66
CA PRO A 64 1.43 7.41 11.38
C PRO A 64 2.68 6.59 11.04
N PHE A 65 2.83 6.29 9.77
CA PHE A 65 3.95 5.49 9.29
C PHE A 65 4.55 6.13 8.06
N ARG A 66 5.70 5.62 7.63
CA ARG A 66 6.41 6.14 6.45
C ARG A 66 6.57 5.08 5.41
N VAL A 67 6.52 5.50 4.16
CA VAL A 67 6.88 4.66 3.03
C VAL A 67 8.19 5.19 2.47
N VAL A 68 9.19 4.33 2.40
CA VAL A 68 10.55 4.70 1.99
C VAL A 68 10.94 3.95 0.74
N HIS A 69 11.76 4.59 -0.09
CA HIS A 69 12.29 4.02 -1.31
C HIS A 69 13.63 4.68 -1.62
N ASP A 70 14.53 3.93 -2.27
CA ASP A 70 15.89 4.42 -2.52
C ASP A 70 15.93 5.63 -3.44
N GLU A 71 14.99 5.75 -4.37
CA GLU A 71 14.99 6.82 -5.37
C GLU A 71 13.84 7.82 -5.24
N HIS A 72 12.81 7.48 -4.48
CA HIS A 72 11.66 8.37 -4.29
C HIS A 72 11.68 9.00 -2.91
N ASP A 73 11.11 10.18 -2.81
CA ASP A 73 10.99 10.84 -1.51
C ASP A 73 10.16 10.01 -0.55
N THR A 74 10.58 9.98 0.70
CA THR A 74 9.83 9.37 1.77
C THR A 74 8.52 10.11 1.94
N ILE A 75 7.42 9.37 2.08
CA ILE A 75 6.12 9.96 2.38
C ILE A 75 5.63 9.50 3.74
N GLU A 76 4.94 10.39 4.44
CA GLU A 76 4.37 10.09 5.74
C GLU A 76 2.86 9.94 5.59
N ILE A 77 2.31 8.85 6.14
CA ILE A 77 0.91 8.50 5.98
C ILE A 77 0.29 8.35 7.37
N PRO A 78 -0.89 8.97 7.59
CA PRO A 78 -1.56 8.87 8.90
C PRO A 78 -1.98 7.44 9.23
N GLU A 79 -2.27 7.20 10.51
CA GLU A 79 -2.85 5.94 10.94
C GLU A 79 -4.14 5.64 10.17
N GLY A 80 -4.42 4.36 9.98
CA GLY A 80 -5.62 3.95 9.27
C GLY A 80 -5.44 2.60 8.58
N PHE A 81 -6.36 2.31 7.70
CA PHE A 81 -6.38 1.08 6.92
C PHE A 81 -6.29 1.43 5.43
N TYR A 82 -5.37 0.76 4.73
CA TYR A 82 -5.07 1.10 3.34
C TYR A 82 -4.91 -0.14 2.49
N ARG A 83 -5.21 0.01 1.19
CA ARG A 83 -4.87 -0.99 0.18
C ARG A 83 -3.64 -0.51 -0.59
N VAL A 84 -2.81 -1.46 -1.00
CA VAL A 84 -1.63 -1.19 -1.81
C VAL A 84 -1.88 -1.65 -3.23
N VAL A 85 -1.70 -0.75 -4.18
CA VAL A 85 -2.00 -1.02 -5.58
C VAL A 85 -0.86 -0.48 -6.45
N ARG A 86 -0.49 -1.22 -7.48
CA ARG A 86 0.44 -0.70 -8.47
C ARG A 86 -0.35 0.02 -9.54
N GLN A 87 0.09 1.22 -9.90
CA GLN A 87 -0.63 2.05 -10.86
C GLN A 87 -0.87 1.34 -12.19
N ARG A 88 0.08 0.52 -12.63
CA ARG A 88 -0.03 -0.21 -13.89
C ARG A 88 -1.11 -1.31 -13.88
N GLU A 89 -1.63 -1.64 -12.71
CA GLU A 89 -2.70 -2.63 -12.55
C GLU A 89 -4.07 -2.01 -12.73
N TYR A 90 -4.12 -0.68 -12.82
CA TYR A 90 -5.35 0.06 -13.06
C TYR A 90 -5.34 0.68 -14.44
N ASP A 91 -6.47 0.62 -15.13
CA ASP A 91 -6.67 1.46 -16.28
C ASP A 91 -7.07 2.87 -15.84
N GLU A 92 -7.17 3.78 -16.80
CA GLU A 92 -7.44 5.18 -16.51
C GLU A 92 -8.79 5.38 -15.82
N GLU A 93 -9.77 4.60 -16.19
CA GLU A 93 -11.11 4.68 -15.62
C GLU A 93 -11.11 4.25 -14.15
N GLN A 94 -10.40 3.17 -13.84
CA GLN A 94 -10.28 2.69 -12.47
C GLN A 94 -9.54 3.69 -11.58
N ILE A 95 -8.53 4.34 -12.10
CA ILE A 95 -7.79 5.36 -11.37
C ILE A 95 -8.70 6.53 -11.01
N ARG A 96 -9.53 6.99 -11.95
CA ARG A 96 -10.48 8.06 -11.69
C ARG A 96 -11.50 7.68 -10.64
N TYR A 97 -11.97 6.46 -10.68
CA TYR A 97 -12.94 5.96 -9.72
C TYR A 97 -12.38 5.94 -8.31
N VAL A 98 -11.13 5.55 -8.16
CA VAL A 98 -10.45 5.50 -6.88
C VAL A 98 -10.15 6.91 -6.35
N ALA A 99 -9.84 7.84 -7.25
CA ALA A 99 -9.50 9.21 -6.87
C ALA A 99 -10.70 10.03 -6.40
N ASP A 100 -11.88 9.62 -6.78
CA ASP A 100 -13.11 10.28 -6.34
C ASP A 100 -13.49 9.85 -4.93
#